data_83388bc1f7dc6543bd70f0616c8bf8d5
#
_entry.id   83388bc1f7dc6543bd70f0616c8bf8d5
#
_cell.length_a   1.000
_cell.length_b   1.000
_cell.length_c   1.000
_cell.angle_alpha   90.00
_cell.angle_beta   90.00
_cell.angle_gamma   90.00
#
_symmetry.space_group_name_H-M   'P 1'
#
loop_
_entity.id
_entity.type
_entity.pdbx_description
1 polymer ?
#
loop_
_entity_poly.entity_id
_entity_poly.type
_entity_poly.pdbx_seq_one_letter_code
_entity_poly.pdbx_strand_id
1 'polypeptide(L)'
;FHSTRHELGDVAWNEYVRFDNDELPVVQAARERFESEHGSVEDASNKRAWKNLRKEVSAKLNAQTPPGHGRSGLDDSQHKDGKNARQVASWLSNHSHGEKPFFIACGIQKPHVPFLAPDKYFELYPPEKLPLLSYPSKLWESLPKTAISKRYEAFGFELGKEDPSLRREYMQAYHACISFLDAQLKIVFDALKSSGHWEDTIIVFTSDHGYHLGEHFLWGKVTLFDIGTRVPFLVRAPGLTEGGTESEAMVELVDIYPTLADLTNLDSPSGLQGVSIRPLLNHPDRKGKKKVAYTVVTRG
;
A
#
# COMPACT_ATOMS: atom_id res chain seq x y z
N PHE A 1 -0.91 -7.02 -0.18
CA PHE A 1 -1.39 -8.10 0.68
C PHE A 1 -2.90 -8.03 0.75
N HIS A 2 -3.56 -8.77 -0.12
CA HIS A 2 -4.94 -9.10 0.16
C HIS A 2 -4.97 -9.83 1.50
N SER A 3 -5.85 -9.41 2.38
CA SER A 3 -6.17 -10.15 3.59
C SER A 3 -6.77 -11.50 3.19
N THR A 4 -5.92 -12.39 2.71
CA THR A 4 -6.28 -13.78 2.68
C THR A 4 -6.48 -14.18 4.13
N ARG A 5 -7.59 -14.85 4.41
CA ARG A 5 -7.87 -15.47 5.71
C ARG A 5 -6.91 -16.64 5.97
N HIS A 6 -5.63 -16.48 5.59
CA HIS A 6 -4.62 -17.41 5.98
C HIS A 6 -4.31 -17.12 7.44
N GLU A 7 -4.70 -18.00 8.26
CA GLU A 7 -4.08 -18.16 9.57
C GLU A 7 -2.59 -18.08 9.32
N LEU A 8 -1.89 -17.27 10.14
CA LEU A 8 -0.45 -17.03 9.97
C LEU A 8 0.39 -18.30 10.17
N GLY A 9 -0.21 -19.49 10.07
CA GLY A 9 0.44 -20.76 10.29
C GLY A 9 1.28 -20.74 11.57
N ASP A 10 2.36 -21.50 11.60
CA ASP A 10 3.29 -21.57 12.73
C ASP A 10 4.29 -20.38 12.80
N VAL A 11 3.99 -19.24 12.18
CA VAL A 11 4.81 -18.03 12.32
C VAL A 11 4.61 -17.46 13.71
N ALA A 12 5.61 -17.59 14.54
CA ALA A 12 5.62 -17.13 15.92
C ALA A 12 5.78 -15.61 16.00
N TRP A 13 4.69 -14.87 15.86
CA TRP A 13 4.62 -13.48 16.28
C TRP A 13 4.35 -13.41 17.77
N ASN A 14 5.09 -12.59 18.50
CA ASN A 14 4.79 -12.33 19.92
C ASN A 14 3.47 -11.56 20.05
N GLU A 15 3.24 -10.62 19.16
CA GLU A 15 2.01 -9.85 19.06
C GLU A 15 1.60 -9.67 17.60
N TYR A 16 0.31 -9.77 17.34
CA TYR A 16 -0.30 -9.52 16.05
C TYR A 16 -1.62 -8.79 16.23
N VAL A 17 -1.75 -7.65 15.62
CA VAL A 17 -2.99 -6.87 15.63
C VAL A 17 -3.47 -6.66 14.20
N ARG A 18 -4.75 -6.91 14.00
CA ARG A 18 -5.43 -6.68 12.73
C ARG A 18 -6.67 -5.85 12.99
N PHE A 19 -6.75 -4.72 12.32
CA PHE A 19 -7.96 -3.90 12.30
C PHE A 19 -8.82 -4.24 11.08
N ASP A 20 -10.14 -4.11 11.24
CA ASP A 20 -11.07 -4.23 10.14
C ASP A 20 -10.90 -3.08 9.14
N ASN A 21 -11.44 -3.31 7.93
CA ASN A 21 -11.48 -2.27 6.92
C ASN A 21 -12.30 -1.07 7.41
N ASP A 22 -11.96 0.10 6.87
CA ASP A 22 -12.67 1.34 7.16
C ASP A 22 -14.17 1.18 6.92
N GLU A 23 -14.95 1.62 7.88
CA GLU A 23 -16.39 1.70 7.76
C GLU A 23 -16.81 3.16 7.63
N LEU A 24 -17.29 3.53 6.45
CA LEU A 24 -17.66 4.90 6.17
C LEU A 24 -18.87 5.34 7.00
N PRO A 25 -18.98 6.62 7.35
CA PRO A 25 -20.08 7.13 8.22
C PRO A 25 -21.47 6.72 7.75
N VAL A 26 -21.71 6.71 6.45
CA VAL A 26 -22.99 6.26 5.89
C VAL A 26 -23.25 4.76 6.09
N VAL A 27 -22.21 3.94 6.11
CA VAL A 27 -22.32 2.51 6.42
C VAL A 27 -22.53 2.30 7.90
N GLN A 28 -21.88 3.11 8.76
CA GLN A 28 -22.08 3.12 10.20
C GLN A 28 -23.53 3.49 10.53
N ALA A 29 -24.04 4.58 9.97
CA ALA A 29 -25.44 4.98 10.15
C ALA A 29 -26.43 3.91 9.68
N ALA A 30 -26.14 3.24 8.56
CA ALA A 30 -26.94 2.13 8.09
C ALA A 30 -26.89 0.91 9.05
N ARG A 31 -25.72 0.66 9.66
CA ARG A 31 -25.57 -0.40 10.67
C ARG A 31 -26.40 -0.08 11.90
N GLU A 32 -26.24 1.10 12.48
CA GLU A 32 -26.97 1.54 13.67
C GLU A 32 -28.48 1.42 13.47
N ARG A 33 -28.97 1.85 12.30
CA ARG A 33 -30.38 1.71 11.95
C ARG A 33 -30.79 0.23 11.84
N PHE A 34 -30.00 -0.60 11.14
CA PHE A 34 -30.29 -2.02 11.01
C PHE A 34 -30.34 -2.71 12.37
N GLU A 35 -29.35 -2.41 13.25
CA GLU A 35 -29.27 -3.01 14.57
C GLU A 35 -30.42 -2.57 15.49
N SER A 36 -30.88 -1.34 15.34
CA SER A 36 -32.07 -0.87 16.09
C SER A 36 -33.37 -1.58 15.69
N GLU A 37 -33.46 -2.02 14.42
CA GLU A 37 -34.68 -2.65 13.88
C GLU A 37 -34.62 -4.20 13.97
N HIS A 38 -33.44 -4.81 13.91
CA HIS A 38 -33.26 -6.26 13.73
C HIS A 38 -32.35 -6.94 14.75
N GLY A 39 -31.69 -6.17 15.61
CA GLY A 39 -30.65 -6.67 16.51
C GLY A 39 -29.26 -6.77 15.84
N SER A 40 -28.29 -7.34 16.57
CA SER A 40 -26.88 -7.30 16.17
C SER A 40 -26.63 -7.85 14.75
N VAL A 41 -25.79 -7.17 13.99
CA VAL A 41 -25.32 -7.63 12.67
C VAL A 41 -24.50 -8.90 12.75
N GLU A 42 -23.97 -9.25 13.93
CA GLU A 42 -23.21 -10.47 14.17
C GLU A 42 -24.09 -11.70 14.39
N ASP A 43 -25.39 -11.54 14.62
CA ASP A 43 -26.33 -12.63 14.75
C ASP A 43 -26.42 -13.42 13.44
N ALA A 44 -26.41 -14.75 13.54
CA ALA A 44 -26.41 -15.63 12.37
C ALA A 44 -27.59 -15.38 11.43
N SER A 45 -28.77 -15.03 11.99
CA SER A 45 -29.98 -14.66 11.25
C SER A 45 -29.82 -13.35 10.47
N ASN A 46 -29.03 -12.41 10.95
CA ASN A 46 -28.90 -11.06 10.42
C ASN A 46 -27.74 -10.93 9.42
N LYS A 47 -26.73 -11.80 9.49
CA LYS A 47 -25.51 -11.72 8.67
C LYS A 47 -25.78 -11.59 7.16
N ARG A 48 -26.74 -12.33 6.64
CA ARG A 48 -27.06 -12.29 5.20
C ARG A 48 -27.76 -10.99 4.82
N ALA A 49 -28.72 -10.55 5.60
CA ALA A 49 -29.47 -9.32 5.37
C ALA A 49 -28.54 -8.10 5.49
N TRP A 50 -27.74 -8.04 6.53
CA TRP A 50 -26.73 -6.99 6.71
C TRP A 50 -25.73 -6.95 5.55
N LYS A 51 -25.18 -8.11 5.16
CA LYS A 51 -24.25 -8.17 4.01
C LYS A 51 -24.84 -7.58 2.74
N ASN A 52 -26.13 -7.82 2.47
CA ASN A 52 -26.81 -7.30 1.29
C ASN A 52 -27.03 -5.79 1.40
N LEU A 53 -27.52 -5.31 2.55
CA LEU A 53 -27.71 -3.87 2.82
C LEU A 53 -26.39 -3.10 2.74
N ARG A 54 -25.35 -3.61 3.39
CA ARG A 54 -24.00 -3.02 3.32
C ARG A 54 -23.49 -2.92 1.88
N LYS A 55 -23.70 -3.95 1.08
CA LYS A 55 -23.33 -3.95 -0.35
C LYS A 55 -24.10 -2.88 -1.12
N GLU A 56 -25.41 -2.74 -0.86
CA GLU A 56 -26.25 -1.72 -1.49
C GLU A 56 -25.82 -0.31 -1.12
N VAL A 57 -25.63 -0.04 0.18
CA VAL A 57 -25.16 1.25 0.68
C VAL A 57 -23.77 1.58 0.12
N SER A 58 -22.86 0.61 0.13
CA SER A 58 -21.53 0.79 -0.44
C SER A 58 -21.55 0.97 -1.95
N ALA A 59 -22.48 0.31 -2.67
CA ALA A 59 -22.63 0.50 -4.10
C ALA A 59 -23.14 1.89 -4.46
N LYS A 60 -24.00 2.49 -3.65
CA LYS A 60 -24.45 3.89 -3.85
C LYS A 60 -23.30 4.88 -3.67
N LEU A 61 -22.35 4.60 -2.76
CA LEU A 61 -21.13 5.38 -2.59
C LEU A 61 -20.13 5.14 -3.70
N ASN A 62 -20.05 3.89 -4.18
CA ASN A 62 -19.18 3.42 -5.24
C ASN A 62 -19.93 3.28 -6.57
N ALA A 63 -21.06 3.99 -6.75
CA ALA A 63 -21.86 3.92 -7.98
C ALA A 63 -21.11 4.42 -9.23
N GLN A 64 -19.89 4.87 -9.04
CA GLN A 64 -18.95 5.20 -10.10
C GLN A 64 -18.06 3.99 -10.37
N THR A 65 -18.12 3.44 -11.52
CA THR A 65 -17.02 2.74 -12.14
C THR A 65 -16.13 3.83 -12.76
N PRO A 66 -14.90 3.95 -12.37
CA PRO A 66 -13.95 3.07 -11.69
C PRO A 66 -14.15 2.95 -10.17
N PRO A 67 -13.34 2.09 -9.50
CA PRO A 67 -13.46 1.82 -8.07
C PRO A 67 -13.59 3.09 -7.26
N GLY A 68 -14.38 3.03 -6.19
CA GLY A 68 -14.71 4.18 -5.37
C GLY A 68 -13.49 5.03 -4.99
N HIS A 69 -13.66 6.32 -5.08
CA HIS A 69 -12.68 7.33 -4.73
C HIS A 69 -13.38 8.52 -4.08
N GLY A 70 -12.65 9.29 -3.30
CA GLY A 70 -13.14 10.52 -2.72
C GLY A 70 -12.86 10.66 -1.23
N ARG A 71 -13.50 11.67 -0.65
CA ARG A 71 -13.38 12.02 0.76
C ARG A 71 -14.08 10.97 1.62
N SER A 72 -13.42 10.54 2.69
CA SER A 72 -13.97 9.47 3.55
C SER A 72 -14.91 10.00 4.61
N GLY A 73 -14.81 11.27 4.99
CA GLY A 73 -15.49 11.83 6.17
C GLY A 73 -14.98 11.24 7.50
N LEU A 74 -13.87 10.52 7.48
CA LEU A 74 -13.22 9.93 8.66
C LEU A 74 -11.95 10.72 9.01
N ASP A 75 -11.60 10.71 10.29
CA ASP A 75 -10.31 11.19 10.76
C ASP A 75 -9.21 10.15 10.53
N ASP A 76 -7.94 10.59 10.54
CA ASP A 76 -6.78 9.72 10.39
C ASP A 76 -6.82 8.48 11.30
N SER A 77 -7.21 8.67 12.57
CA SER A 77 -7.25 7.61 13.58
C SER A 77 -8.38 6.60 13.38
N GLN A 78 -9.38 6.94 12.60
CA GLN A 78 -10.51 6.06 12.31
C GLN A 78 -10.21 5.12 11.15
N HIS A 79 -9.30 5.54 10.26
CA HIS A 79 -8.83 4.69 9.17
C HIS A 79 -7.99 3.52 9.68
N LYS A 80 -8.08 2.38 9.00
CA LYS A 80 -7.30 1.18 9.30
C LYS A 80 -5.80 1.46 9.36
N ASP A 81 -5.28 2.19 8.38
CA ASP A 81 -3.86 2.52 8.30
C ASP A 81 -3.45 3.47 9.44
N GLY A 82 -4.34 4.38 9.82
CA GLY A 82 -4.13 5.22 10.99
C GLY A 82 -4.12 4.44 12.31
N LYS A 83 -4.95 3.41 12.42
CA LYS A 83 -4.95 2.48 13.57
C LYS A 83 -3.67 1.66 13.59
N ASN A 84 -3.23 1.12 12.42
CA ASN A 84 -1.99 0.38 12.30
C ASN A 84 -0.77 1.22 12.75
N ALA A 85 -0.66 2.45 12.26
CA ALA A 85 0.44 3.34 12.61
C ALA A 85 0.47 3.65 14.12
N ARG A 86 -0.69 3.89 14.74
CA ARG A 86 -0.81 4.16 16.18
C ARG A 86 -0.51 2.92 17.02
N GLN A 87 -0.88 1.75 16.55
CA GLN A 87 -0.53 0.49 17.22
C GLN A 87 0.98 0.28 17.24
N VAL A 88 1.65 0.49 16.09
CA VAL A 88 3.11 0.41 16.01
C VAL A 88 3.78 1.47 16.89
N ALA A 89 3.28 2.71 16.85
CA ALA A 89 3.76 3.77 17.72
C ALA A 89 3.59 3.42 19.21
N SER A 90 2.48 2.80 19.59
CA SER A 90 2.25 2.31 20.96
C SER A 90 3.24 1.22 21.34
N TRP A 91 3.54 0.27 20.47
CA TRP A 91 4.56 -0.74 20.72
C TRP A 91 5.95 -0.11 20.94
N LEU A 92 6.33 0.81 20.08
CA LEU A 92 7.62 1.51 20.20
C LEU A 92 7.74 2.33 21.48
N SER A 93 6.64 2.91 21.97
CA SER A 93 6.64 3.79 23.14
C SER A 93 6.48 3.05 24.48
N ASN A 94 5.75 1.93 24.48
CA ASN A 94 5.30 1.29 25.72
C ASN A 94 5.97 -0.07 26.00
N HIS A 95 6.60 -0.68 24.99
CA HIS A 95 7.29 -1.95 25.19
C HIS A 95 8.70 -1.70 25.67
N SER A 96 9.01 -2.24 26.85
CA SER A 96 10.39 -2.43 27.25
C SER A 96 10.94 -3.65 26.50
N HIS A 97 11.68 -3.40 25.43
CA HIS A 97 12.34 -4.48 24.68
C HIS A 97 13.55 -5.04 25.45
N GLY A 98 13.96 -4.38 26.56
CA GLY A 98 15.14 -4.74 27.33
C GLY A 98 16.38 -4.76 26.43
N GLU A 99 17.22 -5.78 26.59
CA GLU A 99 18.39 -6.00 25.74
C GLU A 99 18.08 -6.82 24.46
N LYS A 100 16.81 -7.24 24.27
CA LYS A 100 16.42 -8.05 23.11
C LYS A 100 16.08 -7.18 21.91
N PRO A 101 16.57 -7.51 20.72
CA PRO A 101 16.17 -6.83 19.50
C PRO A 101 14.69 -7.07 19.21
N PHE A 102 14.05 -6.13 18.52
CA PHE A 102 12.68 -6.25 18.05
C PHE A 102 12.63 -6.32 16.52
N PHE A 103 11.58 -6.94 16.01
CA PHE A 103 11.19 -6.90 14.60
C PHE A 103 9.72 -6.48 14.53
N ILE A 104 9.45 -5.34 13.91
CA ILE A 104 8.10 -4.78 13.78
C ILE A 104 7.77 -4.62 12.30
N ALA A 105 6.63 -5.18 11.88
CA ALA A 105 6.07 -4.99 10.56
C ALA A 105 4.84 -4.08 10.62
N CYS A 106 4.89 -2.94 9.93
CA CYS A 106 3.78 -2.00 9.80
C CYS A 106 3.16 -2.12 8.42
N GLY A 107 2.01 -2.78 8.33
CA GLY A 107 1.27 -2.91 7.07
C GLY A 107 0.38 -1.69 6.83
N ILE A 108 0.57 -1.02 5.69
CA ILE A 108 -0.25 0.10 5.21
C ILE A 108 -0.97 -0.34 3.95
N GLN A 109 -2.28 -0.14 3.90
CA GLN A 109 -3.09 -0.55 2.75
C GLN A 109 -3.16 0.52 1.66
N LYS A 110 -3.14 1.81 2.05
CA LYS A 110 -3.17 2.90 1.06
C LYS A 110 -1.87 2.97 0.26
N PRO A 111 -1.98 3.30 -1.03
CA PRO A 111 -3.13 3.78 -1.81
C PRO A 111 -3.96 2.67 -2.49
N HIS A 112 -4.23 1.53 -1.87
CA HIS A 112 -5.12 0.51 -2.44
C HIS A 112 -6.56 1.06 -2.59
N VAL A 113 -7.24 0.65 -3.67
CA VAL A 113 -8.66 0.98 -3.90
C VAL A 113 -9.56 0.42 -2.78
N PRO A 114 -10.64 1.09 -2.41
CA PRO A 114 -11.09 2.41 -2.88
C PRO A 114 -10.14 3.52 -2.42
N PHE A 115 -9.95 4.54 -3.27
CA PHE A 115 -9.08 5.68 -2.96
C PHE A 115 -9.80 6.66 -2.03
N LEU A 116 -9.95 6.28 -0.79
CA LEU A 116 -10.61 7.05 0.25
C LEU A 116 -9.56 7.51 1.26
N ALA A 117 -9.55 8.79 1.55
CA ALA A 117 -8.69 9.42 2.54
C ALA A 117 -9.43 10.53 3.29
N PRO A 118 -8.95 10.97 4.45
CA PRO A 118 -9.50 12.13 5.15
C PRO A 118 -9.50 13.38 4.28
N ASP A 119 -10.51 14.20 4.45
CA ASP A 119 -10.82 15.37 3.60
C ASP A 119 -9.65 16.33 3.44
N LYS A 120 -8.91 16.60 4.52
CA LYS A 120 -7.78 17.54 4.54
C LYS A 120 -6.68 17.24 3.52
N TYR A 121 -6.51 15.98 3.11
CA TYR A 121 -5.49 15.62 2.13
C TYR A 121 -5.92 15.94 0.70
N PHE A 122 -7.20 16.02 0.42
CA PHE A 122 -7.72 16.43 -0.88
C PHE A 122 -7.45 17.89 -1.18
N GLU A 123 -7.40 18.75 -0.15
CA GLU A 123 -7.10 20.18 -0.30
C GLU A 123 -5.67 20.44 -0.84
N LEU A 124 -4.78 19.48 -0.69
CA LEU A 124 -3.40 19.59 -1.21
C LEU A 124 -3.33 19.46 -2.73
N TYR A 125 -4.35 18.89 -3.36
CA TYR A 125 -4.33 18.50 -4.78
C TYR A 125 -5.56 19.02 -5.54
N PRO A 126 -5.67 20.32 -5.80
CA PRO A 126 -6.76 20.85 -6.63
C PRO A 126 -6.78 20.15 -8.00
N PRO A 127 -7.91 19.56 -8.44
CA PRO A 127 -7.97 18.76 -9.66
C PRO A 127 -7.50 19.50 -10.91
N GLU A 128 -7.79 20.79 -11.00
CA GLU A 128 -7.43 21.65 -12.12
C GLU A 128 -5.91 21.84 -12.28
N LYS A 129 -5.14 21.60 -11.22
CA LYS A 129 -3.66 21.67 -11.23
C LYS A 129 -2.99 20.35 -11.55
N LEU A 130 -3.74 19.25 -11.57
CA LEU A 130 -3.18 17.93 -11.84
C LEU A 130 -2.96 17.74 -13.34
N PRO A 131 -1.71 17.44 -13.76
CA PRO A 131 -1.43 17.21 -15.17
C PRO A 131 -2.05 15.88 -15.60
N LEU A 132 -2.72 15.89 -16.73
CA LEU A 132 -3.15 14.65 -17.38
C LEU A 132 -2.11 14.25 -18.42
N LEU A 133 -1.69 13.00 -18.34
CA LEU A 133 -0.87 12.40 -19.37
C LEU A 133 -1.69 12.30 -20.67
N SER A 134 -1.11 12.74 -21.77
CA SER A 134 -1.68 12.60 -23.10
C SER A 134 -0.79 11.67 -23.91
N TYR A 135 -1.39 10.64 -24.47
CA TYR A 135 -0.72 9.71 -25.35
C TYR A 135 -1.33 9.78 -26.75
N PRO A 136 -0.53 9.61 -27.81
CA PRO A 136 -1.07 9.45 -29.15
C PRO A 136 -2.02 8.26 -29.19
N SER A 137 -3.20 8.43 -29.76
CA SER A 137 -4.21 7.36 -29.86
C SER A 137 -3.70 6.06 -30.49
N LYS A 138 -2.72 6.18 -31.41
CA LYS A 138 -2.06 5.04 -32.04
C LYS A 138 -1.05 4.30 -31.15
N LEU A 139 -0.67 4.86 -30.00
CA LEU A 139 0.26 4.16 -29.08
C LEU A 139 -0.30 2.81 -28.66
N TRP A 140 -1.62 2.72 -28.45
CA TRP A 140 -2.29 1.48 -28.11
C TRP A 140 -2.10 0.37 -29.15
N GLU A 141 -2.13 0.72 -30.43
CA GLU A 141 -1.95 -0.23 -31.54
C GLU A 141 -0.50 -0.78 -31.60
N SER A 142 0.46 -0.01 -31.08
CA SER A 142 1.87 -0.40 -31.05
C SER A 142 2.25 -1.27 -29.82
N LEU A 143 1.37 -1.36 -28.81
CA LEU A 143 1.66 -2.15 -27.62
C LEU A 143 1.56 -3.65 -27.95
N PRO A 144 2.47 -4.46 -27.40
CA PRO A 144 2.35 -5.93 -27.52
C PRO A 144 0.99 -6.40 -26.95
N LYS A 145 0.32 -7.28 -27.66
CA LYS A 145 -0.98 -7.85 -27.21
C LYS A 145 -0.89 -8.46 -25.80
N THR A 146 0.26 -9.00 -25.45
CA THR A 146 0.54 -9.53 -24.12
C THR A 146 0.65 -8.44 -23.04
N ALA A 147 0.90 -7.20 -23.40
CA ALA A 147 0.93 -6.08 -22.46
C ALA A 147 -0.49 -5.63 -22.07
N ILE A 148 -1.48 -5.97 -22.87
CA ILE A 148 -2.87 -5.52 -22.73
C ILE A 148 -3.68 -6.60 -22.01
N SER A 149 -4.30 -6.27 -20.89
CA SER A 149 -5.18 -7.17 -20.16
C SER A 149 -6.64 -6.76 -20.34
N LYS A 150 -7.52 -7.70 -20.62
CA LYS A 150 -8.99 -7.47 -20.64
C LYS A 150 -9.54 -7.00 -19.28
N ARG A 151 -8.79 -7.16 -18.20
CA ARG A 151 -9.19 -6.69 -16.85
C ARG A 151 -9.21 -5.16 -16.71
N TYR A 152 -8.62 -4.41 -17.63
CA TYR A 152 -8.65 -2.94 -17.57
C TYR A 152 -10.04 -2.37 -17.84
N GLU A 153 -10.85 -3.03 -18.62
CA GLU A 153 -12.26 -2.68 -18.77
C GLU A 153 -13.05 -2.81 -17.46
N ALA A 154 -12.54 -3.63 -16.53
CA ALA A 154 -13.19 -3.85 -15.24
C ALA A 154 -13.03 -2.66 -14.25
N PHE A 155 -12.15 -1.71 -14.53
CA PHE A 155 -12.01 -0.51 -13.73
C PHE A 155 -12.83 0.69 -14.24
N GLY A 156 -13.64 0.50 -15.27
CA GLY A 156 -14.61 1.47 -15.74
C GLY A 156 -14.06 2.62 -16.56
N PHE A 157 -12.75 2.61 -16.87
CA PHE A 157 -12.19 3.50 -17.87
C PHE A 157 -12.18 2.78 -19.23
N GLU A 158 -13.04 3.20 -20.15
CA GLU A 158 -12.91 2.77 -21.53
C GLU A 158 -11.67 3.46 -22.14
N LEU A 159 -10.80 2.66 -22.71
CA LEU A 159 -9.60 3.12 -23.36
C LEU A 159 -9.86 4.22 -24.39
N GLY A 160 -9.26 5.38 -24.16
CA GLY A 160 -9.35 6.54 -25.05
C GLY A 160 -10.69 7.30 -24.99
N LYS A 161 -11.57 6.96 -24.05
CA LYS A 161 -12.84 7.66 -23.83
C LYS A 161 -12.98 8.20 -22.40
N GLU A 162 -11.86 8.25 -21.66
CA GLU A 162 -11.89 8.71 -20.29
C GLU A 162 -12.24 10.18 -20.20
N ASP A 163 -13.21 10.51 -19.36
CA ASP A 163 -13.51 11.88 -19.01
C ASP A 163 -12.31 12.52 -18.28
N PRO A 164 -11.74 13.61 -18.81
CA PRO A 164 -10.61 14.30 -18.18
C PRO A 164 -10.91 14.79 -16.75
N SER A 165 -12.15 15.14 -16.44
CA SER A 165 -12.56 15.54 -15.09
C SER A 165 -12.47 14.35 -14.13
N LEU A 166 -13.08 13.24 -14.48
CA LEU A 166 -13.06 12.02 -13.70
C LEU A 166 -11.62 11.50 -13.48
N ARG A 167 -10.77 11.60 -14.52
CA ARG A 167 -9.34 11.25 -14.39
C ARG A 167 -8.63 12.11 -13.35
N ARG A 168 -8.87 13.42 -13.33
CA ARG A 168 -8.27 14.32 -12.34
C ARG A 168 -8.78 14.04 -10.94
N GLU A 169 -10.07 13.79 -10.77
CA GLU A 169 -10.65 13.41 -9.48
C GLU A 169 -10.05 12.12 -8.94
N TYR A 170 -9.86 11.14 -9.82
CA TYR A 170 -9.24 9.87 -9.46
C TYR A 170 -7.77 10.01 -9.06
N MET A 171 -7.01 10.83 -9.81
CA MET A 171 -5.63 11.17 -9.49
C MET A 171 -5.55 11.95 -8.16
N GLN A 172 -6.44 12.93 -7.95
CA GLN A 172 -6.53 13.65 -6.69
C GLN A 172 -6.69 12.69 -5.51
N ALA A 173 -7.63 11.77 -5.63
CA ALA A 173 -7.90 10.80 -4.57
C ALA A 173 -6.70 9.86 -4.30
N TYR A 174 -6.00 9.44 -5.35
CA TYR A 174 -4.77 8.66 -5.20
C TYR A 174 -3.69 9.46 -4.46
N HIS A 175 -3.42 10.70 -4.87
CA HIS A 175 -2.43 11.56 -4.22
C HIS A 175 -2.83 11.88 -2.76
N ALA A 176 -4.12 12.09 -2.49
CA ALA A 176 -4.62 12.27 -1.13
C ALA A 176 -4.34 11.04 -0.26
N CYS A 177 -4.51 9.82 -0.81
CA CYS A 177 -4.13 8.59 -0.12
C CYS A 177 -2.63 8.50 0.17
N ILE A 178 -1.78 8.97 -0.74
CA ILE A 178 -0.31 9.00 -0.53
C ILE A 178 0.04 9.97 0.60
N SER A 179 -0.52 11.20 0.60
CA SER A 179 -0.27 12.15 1.69
C SER A 179 -0.82 11.68 3.03
N PHE A 180 -1.94 10.96 3.03
CA PHE A 180 -2.46 10.32 4.23
C PHE A 180 -1.48 9.25 4.74
N LEU A 181 -0.97 8.38 3.86
CA LEU A 181 0.04 7.37 4.19
C LEU A 181 1.30 8.03 4.79
N ASP A 182 1.82 9.08 4.16
CA ASP A 182 2.99 9.81 4.63
C ASP A 182 2.81 10.34 6.05
N ALA A 183 1.64 10.91 6.33
CA ALA A 183 1.30 11.38 7.68
C ALA A 183 1.24 10.24 8.72
N GLN A 184 0.83 9.02 8.31
CA GLN A 184 0.85 7.86 9.20
C GLN A 184 2.27 7.34 9.43
N LEU A 185 3.14 7.36 8.42
CA LEU A 185 4.56 7.04 8.58
C LEU A 185 5.25 8.00 9.54
N LYS A 186 4.89 9.29 9.48
CA LYS A 186 5.41 10.28 10.43
C LYS A 186 5.13 9.88 11.88
N ILE A 187 3.93 9.38 12.19
CA ILE A 187 3.56 8.92 13.55
C ILE A 187 4.49 7.79 13.99
N VAL A 188 4.76 6.82 13.12
CA VAL A 188 5.66 5.69 13.41
C VAL A 188 7.09 6.16 13.63
N PHE A 189 7.59 7.04 12.76
CA PHE A 189 8.96 7.54 12.86
C PHE A 189 9.16 8.46 14.06
N ASP A 190 8.19 9.29 14.40
CA ASP A 190 8.25 10.14 15.60
C ASP A 190 8.29 9.27 16.86
N ALA A 191 7.49 8.20 16.92
CA ALA A 191 7.52 7.25 18.03
C ALA A 191 8.86 6.51 18.12
N LEU A 192 9.43 6.08 17.00
CA LEU A 192 10.75 5.44 16.97
C LEU A 192 11.86 6.39 17.45
N LYS A 193 11.81 7.66 17.05
CA LYS A 193 12.76 8.67 17.56
C LYS A 193 12.60 8.91 19.05
N SER A 194 11.35 9.04 19.51
CA SER A 194 11.05 9.31 20.92
C SER A 194 11.37 8.13 21.83
N SER A 195 11.34 6.90 21.32
CA SER A 195 11.72 5.69 22.07
C SER A 195 13.25 5.56 22.27
N GLY A 196 14.05 6.39 21.58
CA GLY A 196 15.51 6.33 21.63
C GLY A 196 16.13 5.31 20.68
N HIS A 197 15.32 4.53 19.94
CA HIS A 197 15.80 3.47 19.05
C HIS A 197 16.04 3.91 17.60
N TRP A 198 16.00 5.21 17.33
CA TRP A 198 16.23 5.69 15.97
C TRP A 198 17.62 5.32 15.43
N GLU A 199 18.67 5.40 16.26
CA GLU A 199 20.04 5.19 15.82
C GLU A 199 20.48 3.71 15.84
N ASP A 200 19.62 2.81 16.29
CA ASP A 200 19.90 1.37 16.32
C ASP A 200 18.89 0.53 15.54
N THR A 201 17.94 1.16 14.84
CA THR A 201 16.91 0.46 14.07
C THR A 201 17.16 0.52 12.58
N ILE A 202 17.18 -0.64 11.93
CA ILE A 202 17.13 -0.77 10.48
C ILE A 202 15.70 -0.55 10.02
N ILE A 203 15.51 0.30 9.01
CA ILE A 203 14.19 0.58 8.43
C ILE A 203 14.22 0.16 6.96
N VAL A 204 13.24 -0.66 6.56
CA VAL A 204 12.96 -0.98 5.16
C VAL A 204 11.56 -0.49 4.82
N PHE A 205 11.45 0.38 3.82
CA PHE A 205 10.19 0.83 3.27
C PHE A 205 10.06 0.39 1.82
N THR A 206 8.95 -0.26 1.49
CA THR A 206 8.68 -0.74 0.12
C THR A 206 7.19 -0.88 -0.14
N SER A 207 6.85 -1.14 -1.40
CA SER A 207 5.52 -1.55 -1.85
C SER A 207 5.59 -2.91 -2.53
N ASP A 208 4.48 -3.63 -2.59
CA ASP A 208 4.36 -4.94 -3.26
C ASP A 208 4.30 -4.81 -4.79
N HIS A 209 3.73 -3.72 -5.31
CA HIS A 209 3.65 -3.41 -6.75
C HIS A 209 3.42 -1.91 -6.96
N GLY A 210 3.58 -1.48 -8.21
CA GLY A 210 3.20 -0.14 -8.66
C GLY A 210 1.74 -0.06 -9.11
N TYR A 211 1.34 1.08 -9.70
CA TYR A 211 -0.03 1.31 -10.13
C TYR A 211 -0.07 2.33 -11.28
N HIS A 212 -0.87 2.05 -12.32
CA HIS A 212 -1.12 2.97 -13.43
C HIS A 212 -2.20 3.98 -13.08
N LEU A 213 -1.96 5.24 -13.40
CA LEU A 213 -2.91 6.36 -13.28
C LEU A 213 -3.18 7.00 -14.64
N GLY A 214 -3.30 6.18 -15.68
CA GLY A 214 -3.51 6.60 -17.05
C GLY A 214 -2.30 6.39 -17.97
N GLU A 215 -1.15 5.98 -17.44
CA GLU A 215 0.01 5.61 -18.24
C GLU A 215 -0.34 4.47 -19.19
N HIS A 216 0.03 4.60 -20.46
CA HIS A 216 -0.31 3.66 -21.53
C HIS A 216 -1.82 3.40 -21.66
N PHE A 217 -2.66 4.37 -21.29
CA PHE A 217 -4.13 4.23 -21.17
C PHE A 217 -4.60 3.21 -20.13
N LEU A 218 -3.73 2.84 -19.18
CA LEU A 218 -4.03 1.83 -18.20
C LEU A 218 -4.33 2.47 -16.84
N TRP A 219 -5.31 1.90 -16.14
CA TRP A 219 -5.66 2.24 -14.77
C TRP A 219 -5.65 0.95 -13.95
N GLY A 220 -4.71 0.84 -13.02
CA GLY A 220 -4.62 -0.36 -12.22
C GLY A 220 -3.22 -0.96 -12.16
N LYS A 221 -3.17 -2.26 -11.91
CA LYS A 221 -1.97 -3.05 -11.67
C LYS A 221 -2.03 -4.36 -12.48
N VAL A 222 -1.13 -5.28 -12.22
CA VAL A 222 -1.05 -6.59 -12.90
C VAL A 222 -0.55 -6.43 -14.35
N THR A 223 0.46 -5.58 -14.53
CA THR A 223 1.16 -5.35 -15.80
C THR A 223 2.64 -5.60 -15.64
N LEU A 224 3.35 -5.73 -16.77
CA LEU A 224 4.82 -5.82 -16.81
C LEU A 224 5.48 -4.50 -17.22
N PHE A 225 4.71 -3.40 -17.27
CA PHE A 225 5.29 -2.07 -17.44
C PHE A 225 6.01 -1.63 -16.15
N ASP A 226 7.08 -0.87 -16.30
CA ASP A 226 7.86 -0.36 -15.16
C ASP A 226 7.00 0.29 -14.09
N ILE A 227 6.00 1.08 -14.46
CA ILE A 227 5.08 1.72 -13.52
C ILE A 227 4.30 0.71 -12.67
N GLY A 228 4.13 -0.52 -13.13
CA GLY A 228 3.48 -1.60 -12.41
C GLY A 228 4.44 -2.49 -11.61
N THR A 229 5.72 -2.51 -11.97
CA THR A 229 6.71 -3.46 -11.45
C THR A 229 7.81 -2.81 -10.62
N ARG A 230 8.16 -1.56 -10.92
CA ARG A 230 9.11 -0.77 -10.14
C ARG A 230 8.41 -0.15 -8.95
N VAL A 231 8.92 -0.44 -7.76
CA VAL A 231 8.36 0.02 -6.49
C VAL A 231 9.35 0.91 -5.74
N PRO A 232 8.89 1.80 -4.84
CA PRO A 232 9.79 2.45 -3.92
C PRO A 232 10.50 1.39 -3.07
N PHE A 233 11.81 1.54 -2.89
CA PHE A 233 12.62 0.65 -2.07
C PHE A 233 13.68 1.49 -1.35
N LEU A 234 13.43 1.74 -0.08
CA LEU A 234 14.31 2.57 0.77
C LEU A 234 14.82 1.73 1.93
N VAL A 235 16.10 1.85 2.22
CA VAL A 235 16.73 1.19 3.37
C VAL A 235 17.50 2.23 4.17
N ARG A 236 17.23 2.29 5.46
CA ARG A 236 18.06 2.95 6.44
C ARG A 236 18.71 1.90 7.31
N ALA A 237 20.03 1.85 7.31
CA ALA A 237 20.82 0.98 8.19
C ALA A 237 21.85 1.87 8.92
N PRO A 238 21.63 2.16 10.22
CA PRO A 238 22.52 3.03 10.99
C PRO A 238 23.98 2.60 10.92
N GLY A 239 24.86 3.55 10.70
CA GLY A 239 26.31 3.29 10.53
C GLY A 239 26.72 2.73 9.16
N LEU A 240 25.77 2.42 8.28
CA LEU A 240 26.06 1.92 6.93
C LEU A 240 25.51 2.83 5.82
N THR A 241 24.32 3.38 5.99
CA THR A 241 23.68 4.23 4.98
C THR A 241 23.88 5.71 5.28
N GLU A 242 24.15 6.47 4.25
CA GLU A 242 24.12 7.93 4.28
C GLU A 242 22.80 8.43 3.69
N GLY A 243 22.15 9.38 4.37
CA GLY A 243 20.87 9.92 3.95
C GLY A 243 20.96 10.66 2.61
N GLY A 244 19.96 10.44 1.74
CA GLY A 244 19.88 11.08 0.43
C GLY A 244 20.74 10.43 -0.66
N THR A 245 21.35 9.27 -0.39
CA THR A 245 22.08 8.51 -1.41
C THR A 245 21.15 7.60 -2.20
N GLU A 246 21.45 7.42 -3.48
CA GLU A 246 20.69 6.57 -4.40
C GLU A 246 21.62 5.56 -5.06
N SER A 247 21.09 4.39 -5.43
CA SER A 247 21.80 3.37 -6.19
C SER A 247 20.99 2.98 -7.43
N GLU A 248 21.66 2.92 -8.56
CA GLU A 248 21.09 2.44 -9.83
C GLU A 248 21.18 0.90 -9.97
N ALA A 249 21.67 0.22 -8.95
CA ALA A 249 21.85 -1.22 -9.00
C ALA A 249 20.50 -1.95 -9.09
N MET A 250 20.46 -3.02 -9.87
CA MET A 250 19.28 -3.86 -10.02
C MET A 250 19.06 -4.67 -8.74
N VAL A 251 17.91 -4.50 -8.11
CA VAL A 251 17.48 -5.18 -6.88
C VAL A 251 16.05 -5.72 -7.03
N GLU A 252 15.71 -6.70 -6.22
CA GLU A 252 14.37 -7.32 -6.22
C GLU A 252 13.85 -7.44 -4.78
N LEU A 253 12.53 -7.54 -4.60
CA LEU A 253 11.92 -7.70 -3.27
C LEU A 253 12.39 -8.97 -2.54
N VAL A 254 12.78 -10.02 -3.27
CA VAL A 254 13.37 -11.25 -2.70
C VAL A 254 14.73 -11.02 -2.04
N ASP A 255 15.37 -9.87 -2.28
CA ASP A 255 16.64 -9.49 -1.68
C ASP A 255 16.48 -8.94 -0.26
N ILE A 256 15.26 -8.57 0.16
CA ILE A 256 14.99 -8.01 1.49
C ILE A 256 15.39 -9.00 2.58
N TYR A 257 14.93 -10.25 2.48
CA TYR A 257 15.17 -11.25 3.52
C TYR A 257 16.67 -11.51 3.75
N PRO A 258 17.46 -11.88 2.73
CA PRO A 258 18.91 -12.12 2.93
C PRO A 258 19.64 -10.83 3.34
N THR A 259 19.17 -9.65 2.95
CA THR A 259 19.75 -8.38 3.39
C THR A 259 19.53 -8.14 4.87
N LEU A 260 18.31 -8.34 5.36
CA LEU A 260 18.00 -8.20 6.78
C LEU A 260 18.77 -9.20 7.63
N ALA A 261 18.87 -10.47 7.21
CA ALA A 261 19.65 -11.47 7.90
C ALA A 261 21.14 -11.08 7.99
N ASP A 262 21.72 -10.62 6.86
CA ASP A 262 23.12 -10.13 6.83
C ASP A 262 23.34 -8.90 7.71
N LEU A 263 22.42 -7.94 7.69
CA LEU A 263 22.53 -6.72 8.52
C LEU A 263 22.41 -6.99 10.01
N THR A 264 21.68 -8.05 10.38
CA THR A 264 21.47 -8.43 11.79
C THR A 264 22.36 -9.58 12.25
N ASN A 265 23.31 -10.02 11.39
CA ASN A 265 24.22 -11.14 11.64
C ASN A 265 23.48 -12.45 11.98
N LEU A 266 22.34 -12.68 11.36
CA LEU A 266 21.58 -13.92 11.45
C LEU A 266 21.91 -14.83 10.28
N ASP A 267 21.93 -16.14 10.54
CA ASP A 267 22.10 -17.15 9.48
C ASP A 267 20.92 -17.12 8.52
N SER A 268 21.22 -17.10 7.23
CA SER A 268 20.20 -17.23 6.19
C SER A 268 19.93 -18.69 5.88
N PRO A 269 18.67 -19.09 5.72
CA PRO A 269 18.36 -20.43 5.21
C PRO A 269 19.04 -20.70 3.87
N SER A 270 19.43 -21.95 3.63
CA SER A 270 19.94 -22.38 2.33
C SER A 270 18.86 -22.32 1.25
N GLY A 271 19.24 -22.02 0.02
CA GLY A 271 18.33 -22.04 -1.13
C GLY A 271 17.56 -20.75 -1.37
N LEU A 272 17.86 -19.64 -0.68
CA LEU A 272 17.30 -18.35 -1.00
C LEU A 272 17.72 -17.92 -2.41
N GLN A 273 16.76 -17.42 -3.19
CA GLN A 273 17.01 -16.87 -4.52
C GLN A 273 17.47 -15.40 -4.48
N GLY A 274 17.11 -14.70 -3.42
CA GLY A 274 17.58 -13.33 -3.17
C GLY A 274 19.02 -13.29 -2.73
N VAL A 275 19.65 -12.12 -2.87
CA VAL A 275 21.02 -11.86 -2.45
C VAL A 275 21.07 -10.63 -1.56
N SER A 276 21.96 -10.64 -0.55
CA SER A 276 22.14 -9.44 0.29
C SER A 276 22.65 -8.26 -0.53
N ILE A 277 21.97 -7.12 -0.38
CA ILE A 277 22.35 -5.82 -0.96
C ILE A 277 23.16 -4.95 0.02
N ARG A 278 23.58 -5.49 1.17
CA ARG A 278 24.42 -4.76 2.14
C ARG A 278 25.61 -4.05 1.48
N PRO A 279 26.34 -4.64 0.48
CA PRO A 279 27.42 -3.93 -0.19
C PRO A 279 27.00 -2.67 -0.94
N LEU A 280 25.73 -2.55 -1.36
CA LEU A 280 25.18 -1.36 -2.02
C LEU A 280 24.81 -0.28 -0.99
N LEU A 281 24.42 -0.67 0.22
CA LEU A 281 24.12 0.26 1.30
C LEU A 281 25.37 1.03 1.76
N ASN A 282 26.52 0.38 1.70
CA ASN A 282 27.80 0.97 2.07
C ASN A 282 28.48 1.72 0.91
N HIS A 283 28.22 1.28 -0.31
CA HIS A 283 28.79 1.83 -1.55
C HIS A 283 27.73 1.85 -2.65
N PRO A 284 26.85 2.86 -2.69
CA PRO A 284 25.71 2.93 -3.61
C PRO A 284 26.11 2.93 -5.09
N ASP A 285 27.29 3.45 -5.42
CA ASP A 285 27.83 3.48 -6.79
C ASP A 285 28.32 2.11 -7.30
N ARG A 286 28.38 1.10 -6.41
CA ARG A 286 28.80 -0.22 -6.84
C ARG A 286 27.80 -0.84 -7.80
N LYS A 287 28.33 -1.57 -8.79
CA LYS A 287 27.50 -2.46 -9.60
C LYS A 287 26.91 -3.56 -8.71
N GLY A 288 25.60 -3.69 -8.73
CA GLY A 288 24.92 -4.79 -8.06
C GLY A 288 25.35 -6.17 -8.57
N LYS A 289 25.10 -7.21 -7.78
CA LYS A 289 25.35 -8.60 -8.20
C LYS A 289 24.42 -9.05 -9.33
N LYS A 290 23.24 -8.46 -9.43
CA LYS A 290 22.23 -8.76 -10.45
C LYS A 290 22.36 -7.85 -11.66
N LYS A 291 22.16 -8.42 -12.84
CA LYS A 291 22.09 -7.69 -14.11
C LYS A 291 20.64 -7.50 -14.58
N VAL A 292 19.72 -8.26 -14.02
CA VAL A 292 18.30 -8.27 -14.36
C VAL A 292 17.46 -8.44 -13.10
N ALA A 293 16.27 -7.92 -13.09
CA ALA A 293 15.22 -8.19 -12.13
C ALA A 293 14.05 -8.90 -12.83
N TYR A 294 13.43 -9.85 -12.15
CA TYR A 294 12.35 -10.65 -12.70
C TYR A 294 11.01 -10.29 -12.06
N THR A 295 10.03 -10.05 -12.90
CA THR A 295 8.64 -9.93 -12.48
C THR A 295 7.78 -10.88 -13.29
N VAL A 296 6.94 -11.64 -12.62
CA VAL A 296 6.02 -12.59 -13.25
C VAL A 296 4.60 -12.18 -12.95
N VAL A 297 3.80 -12.07 -14.00
CA VAL A 297 2.36 -11.82 -13.91
C VAL A 297 1.63 -13.00 -14.51
N THR A 298 0.81 -13.67 -13.71
CA THR A 298 -0.09 -14.71 -14.22
C THR A 298 -1.38 -14.06 -14.71
N ARG A 299 -1.73 -14.34 -15.95
CA ARG A 299 -3.00 -13.95 -16.56
C ARG A 299 -3.81 -15.21 -16.75
N GLY A 300 -4.87 -15.35 -15.94
CA GLY A 300 -5.83 -16.44 -16.07
C GLY A 300 -6.76 -16.22 -17.26
#